data_2427640dd3bc6afe8ba2c13235f979f1
#
_entry.id   2427640dd3bc6afe8ba2c13235f979f1
#
_cell.length_a   1.000
_cell.length_b   1.000
_cell.length_c   1.000
_cell.angle_alpha   90.00
_cell.angle_beta   90.00
_cell.angle_gamma   90.00
#
_symmetry.space_group_name_H-M   'P 1'
#
loop_
_entity.id
_entity.type
_entity.pdbx_description
1 polymer ?
#
loop_
_entity_poly.entity_id
_entity_poly.type
_entity_poly.pdbx_seq_one_letter_code
_entity_poly.pdbx_strand_id
1 'polypeptide(L)'
;MKTKSNHLIVFLLPVVLMLVMAIGGYAFLQSDEASEWTNEELQENMEWTGAQSGSTVELSWVWPAMPVDGMFGDDYFGVVGPLEGLKVELYASDGVLLEEEGTEIENGWIVSFPTELVENKSYGNRGTLYIELESNEVSLDELNVQLLHTWTQHAPLEKEDATFRHPTFGEATNVPYWVESIEVNQYVR
;
A
#
# COMPACT_ATOMS: atom_id res chain seq x y z
N MET A 1 -59.28 -12.82 35.58
CA MET A 1 -58.72 -11.86 34.57
C MET A 1 -57.55 -12.51 33.88
N LYS A 2 -57.45 -12.41 32.57
CA LYS A 2 -56.70 -13.26 31.64
C LYS A 2 -55.19 -12.99 31.63
N THR A 3 -54.38 -13.96 32.08
CA THR A 3 -52.93 -14.02 31.95
C THR A 3 -52.47 -14.77 30.67
N LYS A 4 -53.10 -14.49 29.53
CA LYS A 4 -52.80 -15.15 28.25
C LYS A 4 -51.82 -14.40 27.36
N SER A 5 -51.38 -13.17 27.75
CA SER A 5 -50.57 -12.31 26.87
C SER A 5 -49.05 -12.51 26.97
N ASN A 6 -48.56 -13.05 28.09
CA ASN A 6 -47.09 -13.06 28.31
C ASN A 6 -46.35 -14.20 27.61
N HIS A 7 -47.01 -15.29 27.28
CA HIS A 7 -46.36 -16.41 26.59
C HIS A 7 -45.99 -16.11 25.14
N LEU A 8 -46.77 -15.27 24.47
CA LEU A 8 -46.47 -14.88 23.08
C LEU A 8 -45.19 -14.05 23.01
N ILE A 9 -44.99 -13.15 23.96
CA ILE A 9 -43.78 -12.28 24.03
C ILE A 9 -42.53 -13.15 24.29
N VAL A 10 -42.61 -14.16 25.14
CA VAL A 10 -41.52 -15.06 25.46
C VAL A 10 -41.03 -15.85 24.24
N PHE A 11 -41.94 -16.22 23.31
CA PHE A 11 -41.56 -16.88 22.06
C PHE A 11 -41.22 -15.90 20.94
N LEU A 12 -41.79 -14.71 20.92
CA LEU A 12 -41.52 -13.71 19.90
C LEU A 12 -40.09 -13.15 19.98
N LEU A 13 -39.61 -12.91 21.19
CA LEU A 13 -38.26 -12.32 21.41
C LEU A 13 -37.10 -13.18 20.82
N PRO A 14 -37.04 -14.50 21.07
CA PRO A 14 -36.03 -15.35 20.44
C PRO A 14 -36.13 -15.42 18.92
N VAL A 15 -37.38 -15.41 18.36
CA VAL A 15 -37.58 -15.44 16.91
C VAL A 15 -37.11 -14.15 16.27
N VAL A 16 -37.41 -12.99 16.85
CA VAL A 16 -36.92 -11.69 16.37
C VAL A 16 -35.39 -11.62 16.47
N LEU A 17 -34.80 -12.09 17.56
CA LEU A 17 -33.37 -12.14 17.73
C LEU A 17 -32.68 -13.02 16.66
N MET A 18 -33.21 -14.23 16.40
CA MET A 18 -32.71 -15.09 15.34
C MET A 18 -32.81 -14.45 13.96
N LEU A 19 -33.90 -13.71 13.70
CA LEU A 19 -34.10 -13.04 12.42
C LEU A 19 -33.15 -11.87 12.22
N VAL A 20 -32.89 -11.11 13.28
CA VAL A 20 -31.88 -10.03 13.28
C VAL A 20 -30.47 -10.60 13.09
N MET A 21 -30.14 -11.71 13.77
CA MET A 21 -28.84 -12.39 13.59
C MET A 21 -28.70 -12.98 12.17
N ALA A 22 -29.77 -13.56 11.62
CA ALA A 22 -29.75 -14.10 10.25
C ALA A 22 -29.59 -13.00 9.20
N ILE A 23 -30.32 -11.89 9.35
CA ILE A 23 -30.21 -10.74 8.43
C ILE A 23 -28.85 -10.06 8.59
N GLY A 24 -28.38 -9.85 9.83
CA GLY A 24 -27.08 -9.25 10.11
C GLY A 24 -25.93 -10.14 9.62
N GLY A 25 -26.01 -11.46 9.85
CA GLY A 25 -25.05 -12.42 9.32
C GLY A 25 -25.03 -12.49 7.80
N TYR A 26 -26.21 -12.47 7.17
CA TYR A 26 -26.33 -12.43 5.70
C TYR A 26 -25.78 -11.13 5.11
N ALA A 27 -26.10 -9.97 5.72
CA ALA A 27 -25.56 -8.68 5.30
C ALA A 27 -24.03 -8.62 5.51
N PHE A 28 -23.51 -9.20 6.60
CA PHE A 28 -22.07 -9.32 6.84
C PHE A 28 -21.40 -10.20 5.80
N LEU A 29 -21.96 -11.37 5.47
CA LEU A 29 -21.44 -12.24 4.41
C LEU A 29 -21.53 -11.64 3.00
N GLN A 30 -22.47 -10.73 2.76
CA GLN A 30 -22.53 -9.99 1.49
C GLN A 30 -21.66 -8.73 1.47
N SER A 31 -21.29 -8.17 2.63
CA SER A 31 -20.35 -7.04 2.68
C SER A 31 -18.90 -7.49 2.55
N ASP A 32 -18.61 -8.78 2.77
CA ASP A 32 -17.31 -9.42 2.58
C ASP A 32 -17.10 -9.96 1.15
N GLU A 33 -17.59 -9.28 0.11
CA GLU A 33 -16.83 -9.19 -1.12
C GLU A 33 -15.73 -8.12 -0.93
N ALA A 34 -14.97 -8.20 0.17
CA ALA A 34 -13.61 -7.70 0.19
C ALA A 34 -12.89 -8.42 -0.94
N SER A 35 -12.44 -7.72 -1.95
CA SER A 35 -11.65 -8.31 -3.02
C SER A 35 -10.54 -9.10 -2.37
N GLU A 36 -10.59 -10.43 -2.49
CA GLU A 36 -9.59 -11.34 -1.96
C GLU A 36 -8.33 -11.28 -2.85
N TRP A 37 -7.74 -10.09 -3.00
CA TRP A 37 -6.52 -9.94 -3.77
C TRP A 37 -5.33 -10.49 -2.99
N THR A 38 -4.48 -11.18 -3.69
CA THR A 38 -3.15 -11.54 -3.23
C THR A 38 -2.18 -10.36 -3.44
N ASN A 39 -1.00 -10.41 -2.83
CA ASN A 39 0.05 -9.42 -3.12
C ASN A 39 0.47 -9.42 -4.59
N GLU A 40 0.38 -10.55 -5.29
CA GLU A 40 0.65 -10.65 -6.73
C GLU A 40 -0.40 -9.89 -7.56
N GLU A 41 -1.68 -10.00 -7.19
CA GLU A 41 -2.78 -9.30 -7.87
C GLU A 41 -2.83 -7.80 -7.51
N LEU A 42 -2.22 -7.42 -6.39
CA LEU A 42 -2.14 -6.03 -5.96
C LEU A 42 -1.44 -5.15 -6.99
N GLN A 43 -0.40 -5.65 -7.66
CA GLN A 43 0.35 -4.93 -8.69
C GLN A 43 -0.54 -4.32 -9.77
N GLU A 44 -1.56 -5.07 -10.24
CA GLU A 44 -2.46 -4.62 -11.31
C GLU A 44 -3.57 -3.68 -10.81
N ASN A 45 -3.75 -3.58 -9.48
CA ASN A 45 -4.89 -2.91 -8.87
C ASN A 45 -4.51 -1.69 -8.01
N MET A 46 -3.24 -1.34 -7.91
CA MET A 46 -2.80 -0.13 -7.21
C MET A 46 -3.33 1.12 -7.92
N GLU A 47 -3.83 2.06 -7.13
CA GLU A 47 -4.30 3.35 -7.62
C GLU A 47 -3.19 4.40 -7.48
N TRP A 48 -2.85 5.05 -8.60
CA TRP A 48 -1.82 6.07 -8.66
C TRP A 48 -2.41 7.43 -9.00
N THR A 49 -1.88 8.47 -8.36
CA THR A 49 -2.14 9.87 -8.71
C THR A 49 -0.85 10.66 -8.63
N GLY A 50 -0.72 11.73 -9.42
CA GLY A 50 0.49 12.52 -9.42
C GLY A 50 0.23 14.00 -9.61
N ALA A 51 1.17 14.81 -9.11
CA ALA A 51 1.21 16.25 -9.30
C ALA A 51 2.67 16.72 -9.42
N GLN A 52 2.87 17.87 -10.08
CA GLN A 52 4.16 18.55 -10.10
C GLN A 52 4.00 19.99 -9.65
N SER A 53 4.87 20.43 -8.76
CA SER A 53 4.94 21.80 -8.28
C SER A 53 6.39 22.30 -8.31
N GLY A 54 6.72 23.11 -9.30
CA GLY A 54 8.10 23.53 -9.53
C GLY A 54 9.00 22.34 -9.88
N SER A 55 10.06 22.14 -9.11
CA SER A 55 10.96 21.00 -9.26
C SER A 55 10.54 19.76 -8.47
N THR A 56 9.46 19.81 -7.70
CA THR A 56 8.98 18.65 -6.92
C THR A 56 7.90 17.90 -7.67
N VAL A 57 8.08 16.61 -7.84
CA VAL A 57 7.09 15.66 -8.36
C VAL A 57 6.55 14.83 -7.19
N GLU A 58 5.24 14.75 -7.08
CA GLU A 58 4.51 13.97 -6.10
C GLU A 58 3.82 12.79 -6.79
N LEU A 59 4.11 11.57 -6.37
CA LEU A 59 3.41 10.36 -6.80
C LEU A 59 2.77 9.71 -5.58
N SER A 60 1.46 9.72 -5.53
CA SER A 60 0.70 9.10 -4.44
C SER A 60 0.13 7.75 -4.88
N TRP A 61 0.17 6.78 -3.98
CA TRP A 61 -0.44 5.47 -4.19
C TRP A 61 -1.44 5.13 -3.09
N VAL A 62 -2.42 4.32 -3.45
CA VAL A 62 -3.38 3.72 -2.52
C VAL A 62 -3.65 2.29 -2.95
N TRP A 63 -3.61 1.36 -2.00
CA TRP A 63 -4.13 0.03 -2.19
C TRP A 63 -5.64 0.03 -1.99
N PRO A 64 -6.43 -0.42 -2.94
CA PRO A 64 -7.89 -0.42 -2.82
C PRO A 64 -8.40 -1.43 -1.79
N ALA A 65 -7.62 -2.49 -1.52
CA ALA A 65 -7.88 -3.46 -0.46
C ALA A 65 -6.58 -4.01 0.12
N MET A 66 -6.65 -4.61 1.32
CA MET A 66 -5.51 -5.33 1.91
C MET A 66 -5.41 -6.71 1.31
N PRO A 67 -4.19 -7.18 0.95
CA PRO A 67 -4.00 -8.52 0.42
C PRO A 67 -4.30 -9.59 1.48
N VAL A 68 -4.91 -10.71 1.05
CA VAL A 68 -5.32 -11.81 1.95
C VAL A 68 -4.16 -12.60 2.53
N ASP A 69 -3.03 -12.62 1.86
CA ASP A 69 -1.78 -13.26 2.26
C ASP A 69 -0.92 -12.38 3.19
N GLY A 70 -1.45 -11.19 3.55
CA GLY A 70 -0.89 -10.33 4.58
C GLY A 70 0.07 -9.28 4.08
N MET A 71 0.55 -8.46 5.01
CA MET A 71 1.48 -7.35 4.80
C MET A 71 2.67 -7.56 5.73
N PHE A 72 3.83 -7.84 5.19
CA PHE A 72 5.07 -8.00 5.96
C PHE A 72 6.26 -7.63 5.11
N GLY A 73 7.22 -6.91 5.66
CA GLY A 73 8.48 -6.61 5.00
C GLY A 73 8.67 -5.12 4.76
N ASP A 74 9.67 -4.83 3.94
CA ASP A 74 9.96 -3.48 3.48
C ASP A 74 9.76 -3.40 1.98
N ASP A 75 9.13 -2.32 1.54
CA ASP A 75 9.05 -1.94 0.14
C ASP A 75 10.09 -0.88 -0.18
N TYR A 76 10.41 -0.75 -1.46
CA TYR A 76 11.46 0.15 -1.91
C TYR A 76 11.02 0.91 -3.16
N PHE A 77 11.21 2.23 -3.16
CA PHE A 77 11.24 2.97 -4.41
C PHE A 77 12.68 3.15 -4.87
N GLY A 78 12.91 2.90 -6.16
CA GLY A 78 14.13 3.23 -6.86
C GLY A 78 13.83 4.26 -7.93
N VAL A 79 14.63 5.34 -8.00
CA VAL A 79 14.48 6.39 -9.01
C VAL A 79 15.80 6.64 -9.68
N VAL A 80 15.80 6.55 -11.01
CA VAL A 80 16.94 6.89 -11.88
C VAL A 80 16.56 8.12 -12.68
N GLY A 81 17.39 9.15 -12.65
CA GLY A 81 17.14 10.40 -13.35
C GLY A 81 17.88 11.58 -12.72
N PRO A 82 17.68 12.80 -13.25
CA PRO A 82 18.28 14.03 -12.73
C PRO A 82 17.48 14.56 -11.53
N LEU A 83 17.77 14.07 -10.33
CA LEU A 83 17.11 14.46 -9.08
C LEU A 83 18.14 14.76 -7.97
N GLU A 84 17.75 15.65 -7.05
CA GLU A 84 18.56 16.08 -5.89
C GLU A 84 18.07 15.48 -4.57
N GLY A 85 16.87 14.87 -4.56
CA GLY A 85 16.28 14.31 -3.35
C GLY A 85 15.14 13.34 -3.63
N LEU A 86 14.95 12.41 -2.68
CA LEU A 86 13.88 11.43 -2.70
C LEU A 86 13.35 11.26 -1.27
N LYS A 87 12.02 11.28 -1.10
CA LYS A 87 11.37 11.08 0.19
C LYS A 87 10.07 10.33 0.04
N VAL A 88 9.72 9.51 1.02
CA VAL A 88 8.42 8.85 1.14
C VAL A 88 7.70 9.33 2.40
N GLU A 89 6.42 9.64 2.26
CA GLU A 89 5.51 9.84 3.37
C GLU A 89 4.42 8.78 3.35
N LEU A 90 4.24 8.08 4.46
CA LEU A 90 3.15 7.11 4.66
C LEU A 90 2.01 7.75 5.44
N TYR A 91 0.78 7.39 5.11
CA TYR A 91 -0.40 8.01 5.72
C TYR A 91 -1.32 7.00 6.40
N ALA A 92 -1.94 7.46 7.51
CA ALA A 92 -3.17 6.87 8.05
C ALA A 92 -4.34 7.83 7.84
N SER A 93 -5.51 7.43 8.35
CA SER A 93 -6.71 8.27 8.31
C SER A 93 -6.59 9.59 9.08
N ASP A 94 -5.66 9.68 10.02
CA ASP A 94 -5.43 10.80 10.94
C ASP A 94 -4.18 11.64 10.61
N GLY A 95 -3.47 11.32 9.54
CA GLY A 95 -2.32 12.10 9.05
C GLY A 95 -1.10 11.27 8.66
N VAL A 96 0.06 11.93 8.61
CA VAL A 96 1.34 11.29 8.31
C VAL A 96 1.72 10.35 9.43
N LEU A 97 2.04 9.09 9.09
CA LEU A 97 2.51 8.06 10.01
C LEU A 97 4.01 8.00 10.12
N LEU A 98 4.68 8.13 8.97
CA LEU A 98 6.11 7.93 8.84
C LEU A 98 6.62 8.76 7.67
N GLU A 99 7.84 9.28 7.81
CA GLU A 99 8.61 9.92 6.74
C GLU A 99 9.95 9.21 6.65
N GLU A 100 10.36 8.83 5.43
CA GLU A 100 11.66 8.22 5.16
C GLU A 100 12.36 8.96 4.02
N GLU A 101 13.62 9.30 4.25
CA GLU A 101 14.48 9.95 3.27
C GLU A 101 15.20 8.93 2.41
N GLY A 102 15.32 9.22 1.12
CA GLY A 102 16.08 8.41 0.18
C GLY A 102 17.58 8.56 0.34
N THR A 103 18.29 7.58 -0.16
CA THR A 103 19.76 7.57 -0.22
C THR A 103 20.20 7.55 -1.67
N GLU A 104 21.13 8.44 -2.02
CA GLU A 104 21.79 8.43 -3.32
C GLU A 104 22.74 7.24 -3.42
N ILE A 105 22.68 6.55 -4.54
CA ILE A 105 23.53 5.40 -4.88
C ILE A 105 24.17 5.59 -6.25
N GLU A 106 25.01 4.64 -6.70
CA GLU A 106 25.76 4.76 -7.96
C GLU A 106 24.86 5.02 -9.19
N ASN A 107 23.66 4.43 -9.25
CA ASN A 107 22.77 4.52 -10.43
C ASN A 107 21.44 5.22 -10.16
N GLY A 108 21.32 5.99 -9.09
CA GLY A 108 20.09 6.73 -8.78
C GLY A 108 19.86 6.88 -7.28
N TRP A 109 18.60 6.86 -6.87
CA TRP A 109 18.20 6.99 -5.47
C TRP A 109 17.31 5.81 -5.06
N ILE A 110 17.44 5.40 -3.79
CA ILE A 110 16.56 4.38 -3.18
C ILE A 110 16.02 4.92 -1.86
N VAL A 111 14.74 4.68 -1.62
CA VAL A 111 14.10 4.85 -0.31
C VAL A 111 13.37 3.56 0.06
N SER A 112 13.53 3.11 1.31
CA SER A 112 12.80 1.96 1.87
C SER A 112 11.72 2.44 2.83
N PHE A 113 10.63 1.70 2.91
CA PHE A 113 9.56 1.97 3.87
C PHE A 113 8.88 0.66 4.29
N PRO A 114 8.37 0.58 5.55
CA PRO A 114 7.74 -0.63 6.04
C PRO A 114 6.38 -0.87 5.38
N THR A 115 6.09 -2.14 5.09
CA THR A 115 4.78 -2.62 4.63
C THR A 115 4.28 -3.64 5.63
N GLU A 116 3.58 -3.16 6.65
CA GLU A 116 3.16 -3.99 7.78
C GLU A 116 1.88 -3.48 8.45
N LEU A 117 1.26 -4.37 9.23
CA LEU A 117 0.13 -4.05 10.10
C LEU A 117 0.57 -4.07 11.57
N VAL A 118 0.64 -2.91 12.21
CA VAL A 118 1.02 -2.75 13.62
C VAL A 118 -0.09 -2.07 14.40
N GLU A 119 -0.57 -2.68 15.47
CA GLU A 119 -1.60 -2.12 16.38
C GLU A 119 -2.85 -1.58 15.63
N ASN A 120 -3.33 -2.30 14.61
CA ASN A 120 -4.42 -1.91 13.71
C ASN A 120 -4.14 -0.68 12.84
N LYS A 121 -2.88 -0.29 12.66
CA LYS A 121 -2.44 0.70 11.68
C LYS A 121 -1.73 0.01 10.54
N SER A 122 -2.13 0.31 9.32
CA SER A 122 -1.48 -0.21 8.11
C SER A 122 -0.41 0.79 7.68
N TYR A 123 0.81 0.30 7.54
CA TYR A 123 1.93 1.02 6.94
C TYR A 123 2.11 0.54 5.50
N GLY A 124 2.50 1.43 4.59
CA GLY A 124 2.83 1.10 3.21
C GLY A 124 1.65 0.99 2.23
N ASN A 125 0.41 0.76 2.73
CA ASN A 125 -0.77 0.63 1.86
C ASN A 125 -1.21 1.96 1.22
N ARG A 126 -0.70 3.09 1.68
CA ARG A 126 -0.87 4.42 1.06
C ARG A 126 0.27 5.34 1.44
N GLY A 127 0.64 6.18 0.51
CA GLY A 127 1.71 7.15 0.74
C GLY A 127 1.89 8.08 -0.44
N THR A 128 2.90 8.93 -0.34
CA THR A 128 3.37 9.80 -1.41
C THR A 128 4.88 9.71 -1.51
N LEU A 129 5.37 9.48 -2.72
CA LEU A 129 6.77 9.61 -3.09
C LEU A 129 6.99 11.04 -3.59
N TYR A 130 7.91 11.75 -2.96
CA TYR A 130 8.37 13.07 -3.37
C TYR A 130 9.72 12.92 -4.07
N ILE A 131 9.80 13.42 -5.31
CA ILE A 131 11.00 13.42 -6.13
C ILE A 131 11.41 14.87 -6.34
N GLU A 132 12.54 15.29 -5.81
CA GLU A 132 13.10 16.62 -6.04
C GLU A 132 14.04 16.60 -7.24
N LEU A 133 13.61 17.23 -8.32
CA LEU A 133 14.38 17.33 -9.57
C LEU A 133 15.48 18.38 -9.45
N GLU A 134 16.59 18.18 -10.14
CA GLU A 134 17.69 19.18 -10.22
C GLU A 134 17.22 20.54 -10.74
N SER A 135 16.16 20.56 -11.56
CA SER A 135 15.52 21.79 -12.01
C SER A 135 14.09 21.53 -12.48
N ASN A 136 13.29 22.58 -12.59
CA ASN A 136 11.94 22.51 -13.15
C ASN A 136 11.89 22.31 -14.69
N GLU A 137 13.04 22.28 -15.36
CA GLU A 137 13.17 22.03 -16.80
C GLU A 137 13.39 20.54 -17.12
N VAL A 138 13.62 19.71 -16.10
CA VAL A 138 13.77 18.25 -16.26
C VAL A 138 12.47 17.65 -16.80
N SER A 139 12.58 16.85 -17.86
CA SER A 139 11.43 16.14 -18.42
C SER A 139 11.07 14.95 -17.56
N LEU A 140 9.77 14.73 -17.31
CA LEU A 140 9.30 13.55 -16.57
C LEU A 140 9.63 12.24 -17.30
N ASP A 141 9.83 12.26 -18.61
CA ASP A 141 10.26 11.09 -19.39
C ASP A 141 11.72 10.66 -19.10
N GLU A 142 12.51 11.53 -18.46
CA GLU A 142 13.87 11.22 -18.02
C GLU A 142 13.89 10.46 -16.68
N LEU A 143 12.75 10.37 -16.00
CA LEU A 143 12.62 9.66 -14.74
C LEU A 143 12.23 8.20 -15.00
N ASN A 144 13.00 7.29 -14.42
CA ASN A 144 12.66 5.88 -14.34
C ASN A 144 12.37 5.55 -12.87
N VAL A 145 11.08 5.44 -12.54
CA VAL A 145 10.61 5.12 -11.18
C VAL A 145 10.23 3.65 -11.11
N GLN A 146 10.78 2.95 -10.14
CA GLN A 146 10.51 1.55 -9.87
C GLN A 146 9.97 1.38 -8.44
N LEU A 147 8.94 0.58 -8.28
CA LEU A 147 8.48 0.08 -6.98
C LEU A 147 8.83 -1.40 -6.87
N LEU A 148 9.61 -1.75 -5.85
CA LEU A 148 9.85 -3.13 -5.43
C LEU A 148 8.97 -3.41 -4.21
N HIS A 149 7.99 -4.27 -4.36
CA HIS A 149 7.11 -4.73 -3.29
C HIS A 149 7.49 -6.13 -2.84
N THR A 150 7.52 -6.32 -1.51
CA THR A 150 7.76 -7.61 -0.86
C THR A 150 6.68 -7.88 0.18
N TRP A 151 6.38 -9.16 0.49
CA TRP A 151 5.34 -9.51 1.46
C TRP A 151 5.73 -10.61 2.44
N THR A 152 7.03 -10.71 2.70
CA THR A 152 7.57 -11.56 3.75
C THR A 152 8.66 -10.84 4.52
N GLN A 153 8.88 -11.20 5.76
CA GLN A 153 9.99 -10.67 6.54
C GLN A 153 11.32 -11.13 5.94
N HIS A 154 12.20 -10.18 5.67
CA HIS A 154 13.52 -10.42 5.09
C HIS A 154 14.57 -9.43 5.64
N ALA A 155 15.84 -9.70 5.36
CA ALA A 155 16.91 -8.76 5.61
C ALA A 155 16.80 -7.57 4.63
N PRO A 156 17.36 -6.39 4.94
CA PRO A 156 17.42 -5.27 4.01
C PRO A 156 18.01 -5.64 2.65
N LEU A 157 17.65 -4.88 1.63
CA LEU A 157 18.19 -5.03 0.27
C LEU A 157 19.72 -4.93 0.29
N GLU A 158 20.41 -5.96 -0.18
CA GLU A 158 21.87 -6.00 -0.17
C GLU A 158 22.50 -5.24 -1.34
N LYS A 159 21.91 -5.41 -2.52
CA LYS A 159 22.43 -4.78 -3.73
C LYS A 159 21.67 -3.49 -3.99
N GLU A 160 22.35 -2.39 -3.85
CA GLU A 160 21.84 -1.07 -4.15
C GLU A 160 21.80 -0.85 -5.68
N ASP A 161 20.66 -1.13 -6.27
CA ASP A 161 20.34 -0.93 -7.68
C ASP A 161 18.95 -0.33 -7.81
N ALA A 162 18.84 0.95 -8.14
CA ALA A 162 17.58 1.68 -8.26
C ALA A 162 16.63 1.11 -9.33
N THR A 163 17.09 0.18 -10.15
CA THR A 163 16.25 -0.50 -11.16
C THR A 163 15.72 -1.86 -10.69
N PHE A 164 16.15 -2.35 -9.54
CA PHE A 164 15.76 -3.64 -8.93
C PHE A 164 15.77 -4.83 -9.90
N ARG A 165 16.73 -4.88 -10.82
CA ARG A 165 16.77 -5.97 -11.83
C ARG A 165 16.95 -7.35 -11.24
N HIS A 166 17.70 -7.45 -10.14
CA HIS A 166 17.98 -8.70 -9.43
C HIS A 166 18.14 -8.40 -7.93
N PRO A 167 17.03 -8.09 -7.22
CA PRO A 167 17.11 -7.76 -5.81
C PRO A 167 17.55 -8.99 -4.99
N THR A 168 18.40 -8.77 -3.99
CA THR A 168 18.86 -9.78 -3.04
C THR A 168 18.67 -9.28 -1.61
N PHE A 169 18.25 -10.18 -0.72
CA PHE A 169 17.83 -9.85 0.64
C PHE A 169 18.60 -10.71 1.66
N GLY A 170 19.87 -10.43 1.86
CA GLY A 170 20.74 -11.22 2.71
C GLY A 170 20.85 -12.67 2.24
N GLU A 171 20.91 -13.60 3.18
CA GLU A 171 20.96 -15.05 2.88
C GLU A 171 19.59 -15.64 2.43
N ALA A 172 18.52 -14.84 2.41
CA ALA A 172 17.20 -15.30 2.02
C ALA A 172 17.11 -15.55 0.51
N THR A 173 16.89 -16.80 0.12
CA THR A 173 16.88 -17.21 -1.29
C THR A 173 15.50 -17.17 -1.97
N ASN A 174 14.42 -16.98 -1.20
CA ASN A 174 13.05 -17.10 -1.68
C ASN A 174 12.13 -15.99 -1.12
N VAL A 175 12.60 -14.76 -1.13
CA VAL A 175 11.73 -13.62 -0.84
C VAL A 175 10.79 -13.42 -2.02
N PRO A 176 9.47 -13.55 -1.86
CA PRO A 176 8.54 -13.23 -2.93
C PRO A 176 8.50 -11.71 -3.12
N TYR A 177 8.54 -11.28 -4.37
CA TYR A 177 8.49 -9.87 -4.74
C TYR A 177 7.96 -9.70 -6.16
N TRP A 178 7.51 -8.50 -6.46
CA TRP A 178 7.39 -7.99 -7.81
C TRP A 178 8.02 -6.60 -7.93
N VAL A 179 8.32 -6.21 -9.15
CA VAL A 179 8.81 -4.87 -9.49
C VAL A 179 7.89 -4.26 -10.52
N GLU A 180 7.43 -3.05 -10.26
CA GLU A 180 6.61 -2.26 -11.17
C GLU A 180 7.35 -1.02 -11.63
N SER A 181 7.30 -0.77 -12.94
CA SER A 181 7.80 0.47 -13.54
C SER A 181 6.68 1.48 -13.67
N ILE A 182 6.85 2.62 -13.04
CA ILE A 182 5.82 3.67 -12.96
C ILE A 182 6.14 4.76 -13.98
N GLU A 183 5.28 4.90 -14.98
CA GLU A 183 5.38 5.98 -15.99
C GLU A 183 4.80 7.27 -15.40
N VAL A 184 5.65 8.11 -14.81
CA VAL A 184 5.29 9.34 -14.09
C VAL A 184 4.40 10.27 -14.89
N ASN A 185 4.68 10.44 -16.19
CA ASN A 185 3.94 11.28 -17.12
C ASN A 185 2.47 10.88 -17.34
N GLN A 186 2.08 9.64 -17.02
CA GLN A 186 0.67 9.21 -17.10
C GLN A 186 -0.17 9.77 -15.96
N TYR A 187 0.44 10.05 -14.82
CA TYR A 187 -0.26 10.44 -13.60
C TYR A 187 -0.15 11.93 -13.29
N VAL A 188 0.95 12.58 -13.70
CA VAL A 188 1.19 14.02 -13.50
C VAL A 188 0.55 14.83 -14.63
N ARG A 189 -0.31 15.77 -14.26
CA ARG A 189 -1.05 16.65 -15.19
C ARG A 189 -0.81 18.11 -14.87
#